data_bd83a88e88493486b32db7f284e5fe16
#
_entry.id   bd83a88e88493486b32db7f284e5fe16
#
_cell.length_a   1.000
_cell.length_b   1.000
_cell.length_c   1.000
_cell.angle_alpha   90.00
_cell.angle_beta   90.00
_cell.angle_gamma   90.00
#
_symmetry.space_group_name_H-M   'P 1'
#
loop_
_entity.id
_entity.type
_entity.pdbx_description
1 polymer ?
#
loop_
_entity_poly.entity_id
_entity_poly.type
_entity_poly.pdbx_seq_one_letter_code
_entity_poly.pdbx_strand_id
1 'polypeptide(L)'
;VHYDRLNEIFDLNWKRMPAYTSIRDIIQGTSGIQLEQSFRQYSQVLAESDEEKQFIGCDGKVLRGSFDHFKDQKAIQILSAFVSNSQIILAHEEIANKTNEIPTAQALMEALGLSGSIFTFDAFHCQKNAANR
;
A
#
# COMPACT_ATOMS: atom_id res chain seq x y z
N VAL A 1 3.72 -17.29 23.30
CA VAL A 1 2.94 -16.06 23.18
C VAL A 1 3.90 -14.88 23.22
N HIS A 2 3.80 -13.94 22.27
CA HIS A 2 4.82 -12.89 22.05
C HIS A 2 4.54 -11.58 22.79
N TYR A 3 3.61 -11.54 23.75
CA TYR A 3 3.25 -10.27 24.38
C TYR A 3 4.36 -9.71 25.28
N ASP A 4 5.17 -10.56 25.92
CA ASP A 4 6.32 -10.12 26.70
C ASP A 4 7.33 -9.36 25.81
N ARG A 5 7.58 -9.89 24.60
CA ARG A 5 8.44 -9.26 23.62
C ARG A 5 7.84 -7.96 23.07
N LEU A 6 6.52 -7.87 22.91
CA LEU A 6 5.84 -6.63 22.53
C LEU A 6 5.96 -5.59 23.64
N ASN A 7 5.79 -5.98 24.90
CA ASN A 7 6.00 -5.10 26.04
C ASN A 7 7.42 -4.53 26.07
N GLU A 8 8.42 -5.36 25.83
CA GLU A 8 9.83 -4.94 25.78
C GLU A 8 10.12 -3.99 24.61
N ILE A 9 9.71 -4.35 23.39
CA ILE A 9 10.01 -3.55 22.18
C ILE A 9 9.31 -2.20 22.19
N PHE A 10 8.07 -2.13 22.67
CA PHE A 10 7.23 -0.94 22.60
C PHE A 10 7.07 -0.24 23.96
N ASP A 11 7.83 -0.63 24.96
CA ASP A 11 7.75 -0.10 26.33
C ASP A 11 6.30 -0.08 26.87
N LEU A 12 5.61 -1.23 26.68
CA LEU A 12 4.22 -1.40 27.08
C LEU A 12 4.16 -2.09 28.45
N ASN A 13 3.05 -1.93 29.15
CA ASN A 13 2.78 -2.63 30.40
C ASN A 13 1.50 -3.46 30.31
N TRP A 14 1.40 -4.24 29.28
CA TRP A 14 0.25 -5.12 29.08
C TRP A 14 0.34 -6.32 29.99
N LYS A 15 -0.71 -6.57 30.73
CA LYS A 15 -0.85 -7.79 31.58
C LYS A 15 -1.39 -8.98 30.79
N ARG A 16 -2.03 -8.72 29.66
CA ARG A 16 -2.59 -9.74 28.75
C ARG A 16 -2.70 -9.18 27.33
N MET A 17 -2.75 -10.07 26.34
CA MET A 17 -3.05 -9.67 24.97
C MET A 17 -4.45 -9.06 24.87
N PRO A 18 -4.64 -8.00 24.08
CA PRO A 18 -5.95 -7.48 23.74
C PRO A 18 -6.83 -8.56 23.13
N ALA A 19 -8.12 -8.53 23.43
CA ALA A 19 -9.09 -9.41 22.78
C ALA A 19 -9.18 -9.11 21.28
N TYR A 20 -9.55 -10.10 20.47
CA TYR A 20 -9.75 -9.93 19.04
C TYR A 20 -10.70 -8.77 18.70
N THR A 21 -11.80 -8.65 19.45
CA THR A 21 -12.78 -7.56 19.29
C THR A 21 -12.15 -6.19 19.50
N SER A 22 -11.31 -6.04 20.53
CA SER A 22 -10.62 -4.77 20.82
C SER A 22 -9.64 -4.40 19.70
N ILE A 23 -8.89 -5.36 19.17
CA ILE A 23 -7.97 -5.15 18.04
C ILE A 23 -8.77 -4.73 16.80
N ARG A 24 -9.87 -5.43 16.51
CA ARG A 24 -10.76 -5.10 15.39
C ARG A 24 -11.32 -3.69 15.51
N ASP A 25 -11.82 -3.33 16.68
CA ASP A 25 -12.45 -2.02 16.92
C ASP A 25 -11.42 -0.87 16.78
N ILE A 26 -10.17 -1.09 17.23
CA ILE A 26 -9.06 -0.14 17.01
C ILE A 26 -8.79 0.01 15.51
N ILE A 27 -8.65 -1.09 14.78
CA ILE A 27 -8.38 -1.04 13.34
C ILE A 27 -9.51 -0.34 12.59
N GLN A 28 -10.77 -0.64 12.92
CA GLN A 28 -11.94 -0.02 12.31
C GLN A 28 -12.07 1.47 12.65
N GLY A 29 -11.60 1.90 13.82
CA GLY A 29 -11.58 3.30 14.24
C GLY A 29 -10.39 4.10 13.69
N THR A 30 -9.41 3.45 13.07
CA THR A 30 -8.24 4.13 12.50
C THR A 30 -8.58 4.75 11.14
N SER A 31 -8.17 6.00 10.93
CA SER A 31 -8.29 6.64 9.63
C SER A 31 -7.39 5.96 8.59
N GLY A 32 -7.98 5.37 7.55
CA GLY A 32 -7.23 4.72 6.46
C GLY A 32 -6.26 5.68 5.77
N ILE A 33 -6.66 6.94 5.58
CA ILE A 33 -5.83 7.97 4.96
C ILE A 33 -4.57 8.25 5.81
N GLN A 34 -4.74 8.44 7.12
CA GLN A 34 -3.62 8.71 8.02
C GLN A 34 -2.70 7.49 8.15
N LEU A 35 -3.26 6.29 8.16
CA LEU A 35 -2.50 5.05 8.19
C LEU A 35 -1.65 4.91 6.93
N GLU A 36 -2.23 5.14 5.75
CA GLU A 36 -1.51 5.09 4.48
C GLU A 36 -0.40 6.15 4.41
N GLN A 37 -0.65 7.37 4.85
CA GLN A 37 0.37 8.42 4.91
C GLN A 37 1.56 8.02 5.80
N SER A 38 1.29 7.50 7.00
CA SER A 38 2.31 7.02 7.92
C SER A 38 3.08 5.83 7.34
N PHE A 39 2.37 4.93 6.67
CA PHE A 39 2.97 3.79 5.99
C PHE A 39 3.92 4.23 4.87
N ARG A 40 3.51 5.18 4.02
CA ARG A 40 4.35 5.72 2.94
C ARG A 40 5.64 6.34 3.49
N GLN A 41 5.54 7.16 4.53
CA GLN A 41 6.72 7.77 5.17
C GLN A 41 7.69 6.71 5.69
N TYR A 42 7.17 5.70 6.39
CA TYR A 42 7.99 4.62 6.92
C TYR A 42 8.64 3.78 5.82
N SER A 43 7.88 3.44 4.78
CA SER A 43 8.37 2.66 3.65
C SER A 43 9.44 3.40 2.85
N GLN A 44 9.31 4.72 2.69
CA GLN A 44 10.33 5.54 2.02
C GLN A 44 11.66 5.49 2.78
N VAL A 45 11.64 5.65 4.10
CA VAL A 45 12.86 5.54 4.93
C VAL A 45 13.52 4.16 4.78
N LEU A 46 12.73 3.08 4.71
CA LEU A 46 13.25 1.73 4.52
C LEU A 46 13.79 1.47 3.11
N ALA A 47 13.22 2.16 2.12
CA ALA A 47 13.57 2.00 0.71
C ALA A 47 14.72 2.91 0.27
N GLU A 48 15.14 3.87 1.12
CA GLU A 48 16.34 4.67 0.88
C GLU A 48 17.55 3.73 0.75
N SER A 49 18.03 3.59 -0.48
CA SER A 49 19.22 2.81 -0.82
C SER A 49 20.20 3.73 -1.55
N ASP A 50 21.49 3.47 -1.39
CA ASP A 50 22.56 4.15 -2.13
C ASP A 50 22.60 3.77 -3.62
N GLU A 51 21.62 3.01 -4.11
CA GLU A 51 21.56 2.59 -5.50
C GLU A 51 21.09 3.74 -6.39
N GLU A 52 21.83 4.00 -7.48
CA GLU A 52 21.53 5.06 -8.45
C GLU A 52 20.16 4.89 -9.13
N LYS A 53 19.61 3.67 -9.21
CA LYS A 53 18.33 3.38 -9.85
C LYS A 53 17.55 2.32 -9.10
N GLN A 54 16.32 2.64 -8.76
CA GLN A 54 15.36 1.70 -8.18
C GLN A 54 14.40 1.17 -9.26
N PHE A 55 14.15 -0.13 -9.23
CA PHE A 55 13.12 -0.77 -10.04
C PHE A 55 11.85 -0.90 -9.20
N ILE A 56 10.78 -0.26 -9.65
CA ILE A 56 9.50 -0.21 -8.93
C ILE A 56 8.47 -0.99 -9.74
N GLY A 57 8.00 -2.10 -9.17
CA GLY A 57 6.90 -2.87 -9.70
C GLY A 57 5.57 -2.28 -9.27
N CYS A 58 4.63 -2.14 -10.20
CA CYS A 58 3.26 -1.76 -9.90
C CYS A 58 2.32 -2.93 -10.26
N ASP A 59 1.51 -3.35 -9.29
CA ASP A 59 0.59 -4.47 -9.43
C ASP A 59 -0.80 -4.11 -8.90
N GLY A 60 -1.81 -4.33 -9.72
CA GLY A 60 -3.21 -4.11 -9.38
C GLY A 60 -3.88 -5.38 -8.89
N LYS A 61 -4.48 -5.34 -7.70
CA LYS A 61 -5.18 -6.50 -7.10
C LYS A 61 -6.60 -6.17 -6.69
N VAL A 62 -7.49 -7.14 -6.94
CA VAL A 62 -8.86 -7.10 -6.39
C VAL A 62 -8.86 -7.77 -5.02
N LEU A 63 -9.32 -7.05 -4.00
CA LEU A 63 -9.47 -7.59 -2.66
C LEU A 63 -10.64 -8.57 -2.60
N ARG A 64 -10.34 -9.84 -2.33
CA ARG A 64 -11.37 -10.87 -2.19
C ARG A 64 -12.23 -10.60 -0.96
N GLY A 65 -13.55 -10.73 -1.11
CA GLY A 65 -14.50 -10.53 -0.01
C GLY A 65 -14.80 -9.06 0.32
N SER A 66 -14.29 -8.10 -0.44
CA SER A 66 -14.58 -6.68 -0.27
C SER A 66 -15.88 -6.22 -0.96
N PHE A 67 -16.54 -7.10 -1.70
CA PHE A 67 -17.84 -6.82 -2.31
C PHE A 67 -18.99 -7.07 -1.32
N ASP A 68 -20.02 -6.24 -1.39
CA ASP A 68 -21.25 -6.41 -0.63
C ASP A 68 -22.45 -6.37 -1.58
N HIS A 69 -23.05 -7.52 -1.83
CA HIS A 69 -24.21 -7.63 -2.72
C HIS A 69 -25.46 -6.91 -2.19
N PHE A 70 -25.58 -6.78 -0.88
CA PHE A 70 -26.73 -6.09 -0.26
C PHE A 70 -26.64 -4.58 -0.39
N LYS A 71 -25.43 -4.04 -0.51
CA LYS A 71 -25.15 -2.60 -0.63
C LYS A 71 -24.77 -2.19 -2.04
N ASP A 72 -24.85 -3.11 -3.04
CA ASP A 72 -24.35 -2.89 -4.39
C ASP A 72 -22.89 -2.39 -4.45
N GLN A 73 -22.10 -2.79 -3.43
CA GLN A 73 -20.71 -2.40 -3.31
C GLN A 73 -19.84 -3.31 -4.17
N LYS A 74 -19.13 -2.72 -5.12
CA LYS A 74 -18.15 -3.42 -5.96
C LYS A 74 -16.93 -3.84 -5.15
N ALA A 75 -16.24 -4.88 -5.60
CA ALA A 75 -14.98 -5.30 -5.01
C ALA A 75 -13.94 -4.16 -5.09
N ILE A 76 -13.25 -3.92 -3.99
CA ILE A 76 -12.19 -2.92 -3.89
C ILE A 76 -10.99 -3.40 -4.72
N GLN A 77 -10.49 -2.54 -5.58
CA GLN A 77 -9.26 -2.75 -6.33
C GLN A 77 -8.17 -1.84 -5.76
N ILE A 78 -6.98 -2.39 -5.57
CA ILE A 78 -5.84 -1.66 -5.03
C ILE A 78 -4.67 -1.79 -6.00
N LEU A 79 -4.06 -0.67 -6.33
CA LEU A 79 -2.76 -0.60 -6.98
C LEU A 79 -1.68 -0.50 -5.91
N SER A 80 -0.67 -1.35 -5.99
CA SER A 80 0.48 -1.34 -5.07
C SER A 80 1.75 -1.04 -5.85
N ALA A 81 2.60 -0.16 -5.30
CA ALA A 81 3.95 0.08 -5.80
C ALA A 81 4.97 -0.54 -4.84
N PHE A 82 5.91 -1.32 -5.34
CA PHE A 82 6.94 -1.97 -4.52
C PHE A 82 8.31 -1.89 -5.16
N VAL A 83 9.35 -1.76 -4.32
CA VAL A 83 10.74 -1.81 -4.76
C VAL A 83 11.13 -3.26 -5.01
N SER A 84 11.51 -3.58 -6.25
CA SER A 84 11.79 -4.96 -6.67
C SER A 84 12.98 -5.59 -5.93
N ASN A 85 14.01 -4.81 -5.64
CA ASN A 85 15.23 -5.30 -5.00
C ASN A 85 15.03 -5.60 -3.52
N SER A 86 14.43 -4.68 -2.78
CA SER A 86 14.19 -4.82 -1.32
C SER A 86 12.85 -5.47 -0.99
N GLN A 87 11.96 -5.64 -1.96
CA GLN A 87 10.60 -6.13 -1.79
C GLN A 87 9.75 -5.29 -0.80
N ILE A 88 10.10 -4.02 -0.64
CA ILE A 88 9.36 -3.09 0.21
C ILE A 88 8.23 -2.48 -0.59
N ILE A 89 7.02 -2.54 -0.04
CA ILE A 89 5.87 -1.84 -0.60
C ILE A 89 5.98 -0.37 -0.19
N LEU A 90 5.94 0.52 -1.19
CA LEU A 90 6.06 1.96 -0.99
C LEU A 90 4.71 2.62 -0.70
N ALA A 91 3.69 2.20 -1.41
CA ALA A 91 2.36 2.79 -1.30
C ALA A 91 1.28 1.89 -1.88
N HIS A 92 0.04 2.19 -1.46
CA HIS A 92 -1.18 1.64 -2.04
C HIS A 92 -2.08 2.78 -2.50
N GLU A 93 -2.86 2.53 -3.56
CA GLU A 93 -3.88 3.44 -4.02
C GLU A 93 -5.14 2.67 -4.42
N GLU A 94 -6.31 3.14 -4.00
CA GLU A 94 -7.58 2.51 -4.37
C GLU A 94 -7.97 2.91 -5.78
N ILE A 95 -8.31 1.93 -6.62
CA ILE A 95 -8.78 2.16 -7.98
C ILE A 95 -10.30 2.22 -7.95
N ALA A 96 -10.86 3.40 -8.11
CA ALA A 96 -12.32 3.60 -8.06
C ALA A 96 -13.08 2.84 -9.18
N ASN A 97 -12.47 2.69 -10.36
CA ASN A 97 -13.02 1.93 -11.49
C ASN A 97 -11.88 1.38 -12.35
N LYS A 98 -12.08 0.23 -13.03
CA LYS A 98 -11.10 -0.37 -13.95
C LYS A 98 -10.59 0.59 -15.04
N THR A 99 -11.42 1.52 -15.48
CA THR A 99 -11.05 2.54 -16.48
C THR A 99 -10.09 3.60 -15.95
N ASN A 100 -9.90 3.66 -14.61
CA ASN A 100 -9.06 4.64 -13.94
C ASN A 100 -7.69 4.09 -13.53
N GLU A 101 -7.36 2.88 -13.91
CA GLU A 101 -6.12 2.19 -13.49
C GLU A 101 -4.87 2.95 -13.96
N ILE A 102 -4.84 3.39 -15.23
CA ILE A 102 -3.72 4.17 -15.79
C ILE A 102 -3.59 5.55 -15.11
N PRO A 103 -4.66 6.37 -15.02
CA PRO A 103 -4.60 7.62 -14.27
C PRO A 103 -4.20 7.45 -12.81
N THR A 104 -4.68 6.39 -12.13
CA THR A 104 -4.31 6.09 -10.75
C THR A 104 -2.82 5.76 -10.64
N ALA A 105 -2.29 4.96 -11.57
CA ALA A 105 -0.86 4.64 -11.61
C ALA A 105 0.00 5.89 -11.82
N GLN A 106 -0.40 6.80 -12.72
CA GLN A 106 0.29 8.06 -12.94
C GLN A 106 0.28 8.95 -11.70
N ALA A 107 -0.87 9.10 -11.05
CA ALA A 107 -1.00 9.87 -9.82
C ALA A 107 -0.15 9.28 -8.69
N LEU A 108 -0.10 7.94 -8.58
CA LEU A 108 0.74 7.26 -7.60
C LEU A 108 2.24 7.50 -7.86
N MET A 109 2.70 7.43 -9.12
CA MET A 109 4.07 7.75 -9.49
C MET A 109 4.46 9.20 -9.16
N GLU A 110 3.57 10.15 -9.47
CA GLU A 110 3.77 11.56 -9.14
C GLU A 110 3.84 11.79 -7.62
N ALA A 111 2.95 11.14 -6.86
CA ALA A 111 2.90 11.25 -5.41
C ALA A 111 4.12 10.63 -4.70
N LEU A 112 4.73 9.60 -5.29
CA LEU A 112 5.95 8.98 -4.77
C LEU A 112 7.20 9.84 -5.00
N GLY A 113 7.19 10.72 -6.00
CA GLY A 113 8.29 11.68 -6.26
C GLY A 113 9.64 11.04 -6.59
N LEU A 114 9.66 9.77 -7.02
CA LEU A 114 10.87 8.97 -7.22
C LEU A 114 11.47 9.25 -8.61
N SER A 115 12.14 10.38 -8.75
CA SER A 115 12.86 10.73 -9.97
C SER A 115 14.05 9.79 -10.22
N GLY A 116 14.23 9.33 -11.46
CA GLY A 116 15.31 8.42 -11.84
C GLY A 116 15.00 6.93 -11.62
N SER A 117 13.84 6.58 -11.05
CA SER A 117 13.40 5.19 -10.90
C SER A 117 12.79 4.64 -12.18
N ILE A 118 12.86 3.32 -12.34
CA ILE A 118 12.27 2.59 -13.46
C ILE A 118 11.00 1.90 -12.97
N PHE A 119 9.85 2.32 -13.50
CA PHE A 119 8.57 1.70 -13.18
C PHE A 119 8.25 0.56 -14.15
N THR A 120 7.82 -0.56 -13.62
CA THR A 120 7.37 -1.73 -14.36
C THR A 120 5.90 -2.01 -14.06
N PHE A 121 5.13 -2.27 -15.11
CA PHE A 121 3.69 -2.54 -15.03
C PHE A 121 3.39 -3.85 -15.75
N ASP A 122 2.29 -4.51 -15.36
CA ASP A 122 1.73 -5.60 -16.15
C ASP A 122 1.30 -5.11 -17.55
N ALA A 123 1.25 -6.02 -18.53
CA ALA A 123 0.95 -5.74 -19.94
C ALA A 123 -0.38 -4.98 -20.16
N PHE A 124 -1.33 -5.08 -19.23
CA PHE A 124 -2.58 -4.31 -19.26
C PHE A 124 -2.37 -2.79 -19.18
N HIS A 125 -1.26 -2.34 -18.59
CA HIS A 125 -0.91 -0.92 -18.42
C HIS A 125 -0.07 -0.36 -19.58
N CYS A 126 0.39 -1.21 -20.50
CA CYS A 126 1.23 -0.82 -21.65
C CYS A 126 0.42 -0.15 -22.77
N GLN A 127 -0.47 0.77 -22.46
CA GLN A 127 -1.12 1.62 -23.44
C GLN A 127 -0.29 2.90 -23.68
N LYS A 128 -0.33 3.43 -24.92
CA LYS A 128 0.46 4.58 -25.36
C LYS A 128 0.42 5.81 -24.42
N ASN A 129 -0.64 5.94 -23.62
CA ASN A 129 -0.83 7.08 -22.71
C ASN A 129 -0.11 6.92 -21.35
N ALA A 130 0.36 5.73 -21.00
CA ALA A 130 1.10 5.49 -19.75
C ALA A 130 2.60 5.88 -19.87
N ALA A 131 3.15 5.87 -21.09
CA ALA A 131 4.57 6.05 -21.36
C ALA A 131 5.00 7.49 -21.68
N ASN A 132 4.06 8.47 -21.74
CA ASN A 132 4.33 9.82 -22.26
C ASN A 132 4.41 10.91 -21.17
N ARG A 133 4.95 10.59 -19.99
CA ARG A 133 5.33 11.62 -19.00
C ARG A 133 6.70 11.36 -18.38
#